data_4e2baba58eac2a0be964bfa0f88d6181
#
_entry.id   4e2baba58eac2a0be964bfa0f88d6181
#
_cell.length_a   1.000
_cell.length_b   1.000
_cell.length_c   1.000
_cell.angle_alpha   90.00
_cell.angle_beta   90.00
_cell.angle_gamma   90.00
#
_symmetry.space_group_name_H-M   'P 1'
#
loop_
_entity.id
_entity.type
_entity.pdbx_description
1 polymer ?
#
loop_
_entity_poly.entity_id
_entity_poly.type
_entity_poly.pdbx_seq_one_letter_code
_entity_poly.pdbx_strand_id
1 'polypeptide(L)'
;MSFSFGFTSNDFDDDELVVQPDASFEPVQKNGKNDTHPNPLDSGFLLQPNVVQPKVENLETLLQGLKDVRLTFEEFQSPLYKMPLIRRELFDVKHQLMLETDTDSSNNSTELDILLGDTSEDLRKNVYEGGLKSWECSYDLVDLISEKIDKTINNIDAVLEIGCGTALPSEFLFKSALLRDDTSNNLKFILSDYNASVLRLVTIPNLIITWAKTVLTNEEWSALQKGESEDIPVSSEELLLSSNLLTAFYDDVQRRNITIVLISGSWGRKFNNLIHEVLLDSKKVLLLTSETIYQPDNLPVIAETILDIHSSPQTEVQTYVAAKDIYFGVGGSIVEFENYLNKKISSGNLPIRSERFKVNSGLKRSIICIETNQAMY
;
A
#
# COMPACT_ATOMS: atom_id res chain seq x y z
N MET A 1 28.22 28.50 3.63
CA MET A 1 28.26 28.40 5.10
C MET A 1 27.89 27.00 5.46
N SER A 2 28.83 26.24 6.00
CA SER A 2 28.65 24.83 6.37
C SER A 2 28.14 24.79 7.81
N PHE A 3 26.95 24.26 8.05
CA PHE A 3 26.47 23.96 9.40
C PHE A 3 26.90 22.54 9.77
N SER A 4 27.82 22.45 10.70
CA SER A 4 28.24 21.21 11.35
C SER A 4 27.49 21.09 12.66
N PHE A 5 26.65 20.06 12.81
CA PHE A 5 26.13 19.65 14.12
C PHE A 5 27.19 18.75 14.78
N GLY A 6 27.88 19.32 15.77
CA GLY A 6 28.81 18.57 16.61
C GLY A 6 28.05 17.81 17.70
N PHE A 7 27.89 16.49 17.55
CA PHE A 7 27.66 15.61 18.68
C PHE A 7 28.98 14.94 19.02
N THR A 8 29.51 15.20 20.22
CA THR A 8 30.64 14.48 20.77
C THR A 8 30.16 13.27 21.54
N SER A 9 30.87 12.16 21.39
CA SER A 9 30.55 10.82 21.87
C SER A 9 30.65 10.58 23.38
N ASN A 10 30.46 11.61 24.22
CA ASN A 10 30.69 11.56 25.68
C ASN A 10 29.47 11.94 26.55
N ASP A 11 28.27 12.03 25.99
CA ASP A 11 27.06 12.40 26.75
C ASP A 11 26.09 11.22 26.97
N PHE A 12 26.61 10.06 27.30
CA PHE A 12 25.81 8.99 27.87
C PHE A 12 26.33 8.69 29.28
N ASP A 13 25.84 9.44 30.26
CA ASP A 13 25.90 9.01 31.63
C ASP A 13 24.83 7.96 31.89
N ASP A 14 25.29 6.75 32.30
CA ASP A 14 24.50 5.68 32.85
C ASP A 14 23.88 6.08 34.18
N ASP A 15 22.73 6.75 34.17
CA ASP A 15 21.89 6.85 35.35
C ASP A 15 20.87 5.69 35.37
N GLU A 16 21.19 4.70 36.19
CA GLU A 16 20.30 3.63 36.63
C GLU A 16 19.02 4.24 37.23
N LEU A 17 17.93 4.22 36.47
CA LEU A 17 16.58 4.44 37.02
C LEU A 17 16.18 3.20 37.83
N VAL A 18 16.45 3.24 39.12
CA VAL A 18 15.88 2.32 40.12
C VAL A 18 14.38 2.56 40.16
N VAL A 19 13.61 1.71 39.48
CA VAL A 19 12.15 1.67 39.65
C VAL A 19 11.85 0.97 40.97
N GLN A 20 11.39 1.73 41.97
CA GLN A 20 10.82 1.17 43.20
C GLN A 20 9.51 0.45 42.86
N PRO A 21 9.27 -0.73 43.44
CA PRO A 21 7.98 -1.42 43.29
C PRO A 21 6.99 -0.82 44.28
N ASP A 22 6.02 -0.06 43.78
CA ASP A 22 4.94 0.42 44.61
C ASP A 22 3.58 -0.20 44.20
N ALA A 23 2.93 -0.71 45.28
CA ALA A 23 1.51 -1.02 45.43
C ALA A 23 0.92 -2.26 44.74
N SER A 24 0.83 -3.32 45.53
CA SER A 24 -0.29 -4.29 45.64
C SER A 24 -1.37 -4.24 44.54
N PHE A 25 -1.25 -5.07 43.53
CA PHE A 25 -2.38 -5.50 42.72
C PHE A 25 -3.18 -6.59 43.51
N GLU A 26 -4.37 -6.25 43.97
CA GLU A 26 -5.35 -7.26 44.37
C GLU A 26 -5.80 -8.07 43.16
N PRO A 27 -5.97 -9.39 43.27
CA PRO A 27 -6.43 -10.21 42.16
C PRO A 27 -7.91 -9.91 41.90
N VAL A 28 -8.18 -9.22 40.76
CA VAL A 28 -9.55 -9.07 40.27
C VAL A 28 -10.12 -10.46 39.97
N GLN A 29 -11.17 -10.83 40.72
CA GLN A 29 -11.94 -12.04 40.51
C GLN A 29 -12.41 -12.10 39.05
N LYS A 30 -12.06 -13.19 38.35
CA LYS A 30 -12.58 -13.56 37.04
C LYS A 30 -14.07 -13.84 37.16
N ASN A 31 -14.90 -12.83 37.08
CA ASN A 31 -16.29 -13.00 36.70
C ASN A 31 -16.31 -13.18 35.17
N GLY A 32 -16.68 -14.39 34.73
CA GLY A 32 -16.89 -14.73 33.34
C GLY A 32 -18.06 -13.94 32.77
N LYS A 33 -17.77 -12.71 32.34
CA LYS A 33 -18.57 -11.96 31.36
C LYS A 33 -17.80 -12.08 30.05
N ASN A 34 -18.46 -12.61 29.04
CA ASN A 34 -18.03 -12.45 27.65
C ASN A 34 -17.80 -10.97 27.41
N ASP A 35 -16.54 -10.52 27.40
CA ASP A 35 -16.16 -9.21 26.99
C ASP A 35 -16.41 -9.13 25.46
N THR A 36 -17.65 -8.88 25.08
CA THR A 36 -18.03 -8.53 23.70
C THR A 36 -17.64 -7.07 23.47
N HIS A 37 -16.34 -6.80 23.42
CA HIS A 37 -15.90 -5.56 22.76
C HIS A 37 -16.36 -5.63 21.30
N PRO A 38 -17.01 -4.59 20.76
CA PRO A 38 -17.45 -4.60 19.37
C PRO A 38 -16.24 -4.83 18.47
N ASN A 39 -16.45 -5.57 17.36
CA ASN A 39 -15.39 -5.80 16.38
C ASN A 39 -14.88 -4.45 15.86
N PRO A 40 -13.56 -4.18 15.81
CA PRO A 40 -13.00 -2.95 15.28
C PRO A 40 -13.52 -2.57 13.89
N LEU A 41 -13.86 -3.55 13.04
CA LEU A 41 -14.47 -3.32 11.73
C LEU A 41 -15.85 -2.64 11.80
N ASP A 42 -16.54 -2.76 12.92
CA ASP A 42 -17.88 -2.22 13.17
C ASP A 42 -17.83 -1.01 14.11
N SER A 43 -16.68 -0.36 14.23
CA SER A 43 -16.50 0.82 15.08
C SER A 43 -17.44 1.96 14.67
N GLY A 44 -18.13 2.55 15.65
CA GLY A 44 -18.99 3.71 15.43
C GLY A 44 -18.26 4.93 14.87
N PHE A 45 -16.94 4.99 15.04
CA PHE A 45 -16.09 6.01 14.40
C PHE A 45 -16.19 5.94 12.87
N LEU A 46 -16.20 4.74 12.27
CA LEU A 46 -16.30 4.53 10.82
C LEU A 46 -17.64 5.00 10.22
N LEU A 47 -18.62 5.31 11.05
CA LEU A 47 -19.93 5.82 10.64
C LEU A 47 -20.04 7.35 10.74
N GLN A 48 -18.99 8.03 11.18
CA GLN A 48 -19.01 9.48 11.31
C GLN A 48 -19.02 10.16 9.93
N PRO A 49 -19.69 11.33 9.78
CA PRO A 49 -19.83 12.00 8.50
C PRO A 49 -18.52 12.47 7.85
N ASN A 50 -17.48 12.67 8.65
CA ASN A 50 -16.14 13.09 8.20
C ASN A 50 -15.24 11.91 7.76
N VAL A 51 -15.70 10.68 7.90
CA VAL A 51 -14.96 9.49 7.47
C VAL A 51 -15.33 9.16 6.03
N VAL A 52 -14.33 9.10 5.16
CA VAL A 52 -14.51 8.75 3.75
C VAL A 52 -14.96 7.30 3.65
N GLN A 53 -16.17 7.08 3.12
CA GLN A 53 -16.69 5.71 2.96
C GLN A 53 -15.98 5.01 1.81
N PRO A 54 -15.69 3.69 1.94
CA PRO A 54 -15.01 2.94 0.90
C PRO A 54 -15.88 2.80 -0.34
N LYS A 55 -15.25 2.94 -1.50
CA LYS A 55 -15.88 2.76 -2.82
C LYS A 55 -14.90 2.22 -3.84
N VAL A 56 -15.41 1.48 -4.80
CA VAL A 56 -14.66 1.10 -6.00
C VAL A 56 -14.57 2.31 -6.92
N GLU A 57 -13.35 2.69 -7.29
CA GLU A 57 -13.11 3.76 -8.26
C GLU A 57 -13.19 3.22 -9.69
N ASN A 58 -13.74 4.01 -10.58
CA ASN A 58 -13.78 3.63 -12.00
C ASN A 58 -12.44 3.93 -12.66
N LEU A 59 -11.75 2.89 -13.14
CA LEU A 59 -10.43 3.01 -13.78
C LEU A 59 -10.45 3.94 -15.00
N GLU A 60 -11.47 3.82 -15.87
CA GLU A 60 -11.57 4.64 -17.08
C GLU A 60 -11.70 6.13 -16.74
N THR A 61 -12.51 6.44 -15.70
CA THR A 61 -12.67 7.82 -15.21
C THR A 61 -11.34 8.37 -14.66
N LEU A 62 -10.57 7.56 -13.93
CA LEU A 62 -9.28 7.98 -13.41
C LEU A 62 -8.25 8.16 -14.53
N LEU A 63 -8.24 7.27 -15.53
CA LEU A 63 -7.40 7.42 -16.73
C LEU A 63 -7.77 8.69 -17.51
N GLN A 64 -9.06 8.97 -17.68
CA GLN A 64 -9.52 10.20 -18.32
C GLN A 64 -9.05 11.47 -17.58
N GLY A 65 -9.02 11.43 -16.24
CA GLY A 65 -8.50 12.53 -15.42
C GLY A 65 -6.99 12.73 -15.50
N LEU A 66 -6.27 11.78 -16.09
CA LEU A 66 -4.82 11.86 -16.31
C LEU A 66 -4.47 12.23 -17.77
N LYS A 67 -5.48 12.41 -18.62
CA LYS A 67 -5.25 12.76 -20.03
C LYS A 67 -4.44 14.05 -20.15
N ASP A 68 -3.46 14.03 -21.07
CA ASP A 68 -2.55 15.13 -21.39
C ASP A 68 -1.59 15.54 -20.25
N VAL A 69 -1.55 14.79 -19.15
CA VAL A 69 -0.55 14.95 -18.09
C VAL A 69 0.79 14.41 -18.59
N ARG A 70 1.85 15.17 -18.37
CA ARG A 70 3.23 14.73 -18.63
C ARG A 70 3.85 14.30 -17.30
N LEU A 71 4.29 13.06 -17.22
CA LEU A 71 4.90 12.49 -16.05
C LEU A 71 6.42 12.51 -16.16
N THR A 72 7.11 12.90 -15.09
CA THR A 72 8.51 12.57 -14.85
C THR A 72 8.61 11.41 -13.88
N PHE A 73 9.61 10.56 -14.05
CA PHE A 73 9.78 9.36 -13.23
C PHE A 73 11.25 9.05 -13.02
N GLU A 74 11.54 8.37 -11.92
CA GLU A 74 12.88 7.90 -11.60
C GLU A 74 12.95 6.37 -11.64
N GLU A 75 14.07 5.86 -12.12
CA GLU A 75 14.44 4.45 -12.06
C GLU A 75 15.40 4.24 -10.89
N PHE A 76 15.13 3.27 -10.04
CA PHE A 76 15.94 2.97 -8.89
C PHE A 76 15.94 1.48 -8.57
N GLN A 77 16.56 1.06 -7.50
CA GLN A 77 16.67 -0.36 -7.15
C GLN A 77 16.28 -0.60 -5.70
N SER A 78 15.67 -1.76 -5.44
CA SER A 78 15.44 -2.21 -4.07
C SER A 78 16.76 -2.35 -3.30
N PRO A 79 16.75 -2.15 -1.96
CA PRO A 79 17.99 -2.06 -1.19
C PRO A 79 18.80 -3.35 -1.16
N LEU A 80 18.16 -4.52 -1.03
CA LEU A 80 18.82 -5.79 -0.78
C LEU A 80 19.13 -6.52 -2.09
N TYR A 81 18.11 -6.86 -2.87
CA TYR A 81 18.29 -7.66 -4.09
C TYR A 81 18.44 -6.85 -5.37
N LYS A 82 18.49 -5.51 -5.26
CA LYS A 82 18.71 -4.60 -6.38
C LYS A 82 17.68 -4.77 -7.52
N MET A 83 16.45 -5.09 -7.14
CA MET A 83 15.36 -5.23 -8.11
C MET A 83 15.06 -3.87 -8.75
N PRO A 84 14.98 -3.80 -10.08
CA PRO A 84 14.70 -2.54 -10.77
C PRO A 84 13.25 -2.13 -10.57
N LEU A 85 13.05 -0.92 -10.06
CA LEU A 85 11.78 -0.29 -9.75
C LEU A 85 11.70 1.06 -10.45
N ILE A 86 10.49 1.53 -10.69
CA ILE A 86 10.20 2.80 -11.33
C ILE A 86 9.12 3.49 -10.50
N ARG A 87 9.19 4.80 -10.35
CA ARG A 87 8.09 5.55 -9.76
C ARG A 87 8.03 6.96 -10.34
N ARG A 88 6.83 7.51 -10.34
CA ARG A 88 6.61 8.92 -10.61
C ARG A 88 7.34 9.77 -9.58
N GLU A 89 7.99 10.85 -10.03
CA GLU A 89 8.69 11.77 -9.14
C GLU A 89 7.71 12.57 -8.27
N LEU A 90 8.00 12.70 -6.98
CA LEU A 90 7.16 13.46 -6.06
C LEU A 90 7.09 14.95 -6.44
N PHE A 91 8.16 15.49 -7.04
CA PHE A 91 8.17 16.87 -7.53
C PHE A 91 7.12 17.09 -8.61
N ASP A 92 6.98 16.13 -9.53
CA ASP A 92 5.99 16.15 -10.61
C ASP A 92 4.54 16.11 -10.05
N VAL A 93 4.31 15.27 -9.02
CA VAL A 93 3.01 15.22 -8.32
C VAL A 93 2.67 16.57 -7.70
N LYS A 94 3.64 17.20 -7.03
CA LYS A 94 3.46 18.54 -6.43
C LYS A 94 3.10 19.58 -7.49
N HIS A 95 3.80 19.56 -8.61
CA HIS A 95 3.56 20.49 -9.72
C HIS A 95 2.15 20.32 -10.29
N GLN A 96 1.69 19.07 -10.51
CA GLN A 96 0.33 18.80 -10.98
C GLN A 96 -0.71 19.32 -9.98
N LEU A 97 -0.55 19.05 -8.68
CA LEU A 97 -1.47 19.54 -7.65
C LEU A 97 -1.53 21.08 -7.60
N MET A 98 -0.41 21.77 -7.77
CA MET A 98 -0.39 23.24 -7.86
C MET A 98 -1.22 23.73 -9.04
N LEU A 99 -1.05 23.15 -10.23
CA LEU A 99 -1.80 23.52 -11.41
C LEU A 99 -3.31 23.29 -11.27
N GLU A 100 -3.70 22.18 -10.64
CA GLU A 100 -5.10 21.84 -10.38
C GLU A 100 -5.74 22.79 -9.35
N THR A 101 -4.99 23.25 -8.35
CA THR A 101 -5.48 24.16 -7.30
C THR A 101 -5.75 25.57 -7.85
N ASP A 102 -4.94 26.02 -8.81
CA ASP A 102 -5.15 27.31 -9.48
C ASP A 102 -6.44 27.34 -10.32
N THR A 103 -6.92 26.17 -10.74
CA THR A 103 -8.14 26.02 -11.57
C THR A 103 -9.40 25.72 -10.76
N ASP A 104 -9.29 25.00 -9.63
CA ASP A 104 -10.41 24.57 -8.79
C ASP A 104 -10.16 24.82 -7.30
N SER A 105 -10.76 25.89 -6.78
CA SER A 105 -10.47 26.46 -5.44
C SER A 105 -10.95 25.64 -4.24
N SER A 106 -11.38 24.36 -4.34
CA SER A 106 -12.15 23.81 -3.22
C SER A 106 -11.66 22.54 -2.51
N ASN A 107 -10.83 21.69 -3.08
CA ASN A 107 -10.57 20.38 -2.45
C ASN A 107 -9.11 19.92 -2.33
N ASN A 108 -8.14 20.51 -3.05
CA ASN A 108 -6.78 20.00 -3.08
C ASN A 108 -5.78 20.77 -2.18
N SER A 109 -6.22 21.80 -1.48
CA SER A 109 -5.34 22.68 -0.70
C SER A 109 -4.62 21.97 0.43
N THR A 110 -5.30 21.04 1.13
CA THR A 110 -4.71 20.36 2.31
C THR A 110 -3.60 19.37 1.93
N GLU A 111 -3.79 18.60 0.86
CA GLU A 111 -2.76 17.66 0.37
C GLU A 111 -1.54 18.44 -0.15
N LEU A 112 -1.79 19.54 -0.84
CA LEU A 112 -0.75 20.44 -1.33
C LEU A 112 0.02 21.10 -0.20
N ASP A 113 -0.65 21.63 0.84
CA ASP A 113 -0.02 22.27 2.01
C ASP A 113 0.93 21.31 2.74
N ILE A 114 0.52 20.03 2.89
CA ILE A 114 1.35 18.99 3.48
C ILE A 114 2.56 18.68 2.60
N LEU A 115 2.37 18.57 1.29
CA LEU A 115 3.44 18.25 0.35
C LEU A 115 4.42 19.40 0.14
N LEU A 116 3.98 20.64 0.25
CA LEU A 116 4.83 21.83 0.17
C LEU A 116 5.70 21.99 1.41
N GLY A 117 5.35 21.32 2.51
CA GLY A 117 6.06 21.44 3.76
C GLY A 117 5.68 22.70 4.56
N ASP A 118 4.54 23.31 4.24
CA ASP A 118 3.97 24.44 5.01
C ASP A 118 3.47 23.96 6.39
N THR A 119 3.28 22.65 6.55
CA THR A 119 3.08 21.97 7.82
C THR A 119 4.27 21.08 8.14
N SER A 120 4.66 20.97 9.40
CA SER A 120 5.72 20.05 9.86
C SER A 120 5.25 18.58 9.87
N GLU A 121 4.06 18.30 9.34
CA GLU A 121 3.39 17.01 9.38
C GLU A 121 3.48 16.29 8.03
N ASP A 122 4.02 15.07 8.00
CA ASP A 122 3.98 14.18 6.84
C ASP A 122 2.63 13.47 6.69
N LEU A 123 1.79 13.52 7.73
CA LEU A 123 0.51 12.81 7.86
C LEU A 123 -0.50 13.69 8.57
N ARG A 124 -1.75 13.65 8.15
CA ARG A 124 -2.86 14.28 8.85
C ARG A 124 -4.04 13.33 8.91
N LYS A 125 -4.27 12.77 10.11
CA LYS A 125 -5.29 11.72 10.35
C LYS A 125 -6.63 12.08 9.71
N ASN A 126 -7.20 11.13 8.94
CA ASN A 126 -8.47 11.23 8.21
C ASN A 126 -8.53 12.32 7.12
N VAL A 127 -7.39 12.90 6.75
CA VAL A 127 -7.30 13.90 5.68
C VAL A 127 -6.30 13.42 4.64
N TYR A 128 -5.05 13.16 5.06
CA TYR A 128 -3.99 12.65 4.21
C TYR A 128 -3.11 11.67 4.98
N GLU A 129 -3.04 10.43 4.51
CA GLU A 129 -2.38 9.31 5.19
C GLU A 129 -1.01 8.96 4.57
N GLY A 130 -0.38 9.89 3.84
CA GLY A 130 1.03 9.76 3.43
C GLY A 130 1.31 8.94 2.18
N GLY A 131 0.29 8.55 1.41
CA GLY A 131 0.42 7.62 0.29
C GLY A 131 1.14 8.15 -0.95
N LEU A 132 1.41 9.45 -1.07
CA LEU A 132 2.13 10.02 -2.23
C LEU A 132 3.65 9.77 -2.18
N LYS A 133 4.19 9.35 -1.04
CA LYS A 133 5.60 8.99 -0.86
C LYS A 133 5.74 7.47 -0.75
N SER A 134 6.88 6.93 -1.24
CA SER A 134 7.26 5.54 -0.96
C SER A 134 7.95 5.44 0.40
N TRP A 135 7.56 4.45 1.19
CA TRP A 135 8.10 4.19 2.51
C TRP A 135 8.98 2.93 2.52
N GLU A 136 9.90 2.83 3.47
CA GLU A 136 10.94 1.81 3.47
C GLU A 136 10.41 0.37 3.45
N CYS A 137 9.31 0.10 4.15
CA CYS A 137 8.76 -1.25 4.22
C CYS A 137 8.17 -1.75 2.89
N SER A 138 7.83 -0.86 1.96
CA SER A 138 7.41 -1.27 0.62
C SER A 138 8.57 -1.88 -0.18
N TYR A 139 9.79 -1.35 -0.03
CA TYR A 139 10.99 -1.92 -0.63
C TYR A 139 11.33 -3.29 -0.04
N ASP A 140 11.13 -3.45 1.29
CA ASP A 140 11.37 -4.73 1.97
C ASP A 140 10.44 -5.82 1.44
N LEU A 141 9.18 -5.47 1.13
CA LEU A 141 8.23 -6.39 0.49
C LEU A 141 8.66 -6.77 -0.94
N VAL A 142 9.16 -5.81 -1.73
CA VAL A 142 9.69 -6.12 -3.07
C VAL A 142 10.84 -7.11 -2.97
N ASP A 143 11.79 -6.86 -2.08
CA ASP A 143 12.94 -7.75 -1.88
C ASP A 143 12.47 -9.16 -1.46
N LEU A 144 11.54 -9.28 -0.51
CA LEU A 144 11.00 -10.57 -0.07
C LEU A 144 10.28 -11.32 -1.20
N ILE A 145 9.43 -10.62 -1.96
CA ILE A 145 8.65 -11.21 -3.05
C ILE A 145 9.57 -11.66 -4.18
N SER A 146 10.64 -10.91 -4.46
CA SER A 146 11.58 -11.18 -5.56
C SER A 146 12.25 -12.55 -5.45
N GLU A 147 12.46 -13.06 -4.23
CA GLU A 147 13.05 -14.41 -4.00
C GLU A 147 12.19 -15.54 -4.58
N LYS A 148 10.89 -15.33 -4.72
CA LYS A 148 9.93 -16.38 -5.11
C LYS A 148 9.02 -15.96 -6.26
N ILE A 149 9.40 -14.89 -6.99
CA ILE A 149 8.50 -14.23 -7.95
C ILE A 149 7.88 -15.16 -8.99
N ASP A 150 8.68 -16.01 -9.62
CA ASP A 150 8.23 -16.92 -10.69
C ASP A 150 7.18 -17.92 -10.19
N LYS A 151 7.33 -18.38 -8.93
CA LYS A 151 6.37 -19.28 -8.30
C LYS A 151 5.13 -18.54 -7.83
N THR A 152 5.29 -17.32 -7.37
CA THR A 152 4.20 -16.50 -6.82
C THR A 152 3.25 -16.08 -7.93
N ILE A 153 3.74 -15.38 -8.95
CA ILE A 153 2.90 -14.76 -9.99
C ILE A 153 2.09 -15.75 -10.82
N ASN A 154 2.60 -16.97 -11.01
CA ASN A 154 1.93 -18.03 -11.76
C ASN A 154 0.95 -18.87 -10.93
N ASN A 155 0.91 -18.66 -9.61
CA ASN A 155 0.08 -19.45 -8.71
C ASN A 155 -0.99 -18.65 -7.97
N ILE A 156 -1.15 -17.37 -8.24
CA ILE A 156 -2.16 -16.51 -7.61
C ILE A 156 -3.19 -16.04 -8.62
N ASP A 157 -4.41 -15.82 -8.15
CA ASP A 157 -5.51 -15.26 -8.92
C ASP A 157 -5.70 -13.78 -8.65
N ALA A 158 -5.25 -13.32 -7.48
CA ALA A 158 -5.32 -11.91 -7.10
C ALA A 158 -4.15 -11.46 -6.22
N VAL A 159 -3.75 -10.22 -6.42
CA VAL A 159 -2.93 -9.42 -5.52
C VAL A 159 -3.85 -8.39 -4.89
N LEU A 160 -3.90 -8.34 -3.57
CA LEU A 160 -4.59 -7.30 -2.81
C LEU A 160 -3.56 -6.51 -2.02
N GLU A 161 -3.41 -5.21 -2.30
CA GLU A 161 -2.55 -4.34 -1.51
C GLU A 161 -3.39 -3.29 -0.76
N ILE A 162 -3.36 -3.36 0.58
CA ILE A 162 -4.06 -2.45 1.48
C ILE A 162 -3.11 -1.33 1.91
N GLY A 163 -3.51 -0.06 1.70
CA GLY A 163 -2.64 1.10 1.89
C GLY A 163 -1.52 1.12 0.85
N CYS A 164 -1.87 0.98 -0.43
CA CYS A 164 -0.90 0.75 -1.49
C CYS A 164 0.01 1.96 -1.76
N GLY A 165 -0.46 3.20 -1.55
CA GLY A 165 0.32 4.40 -1.83
C GLY A 165 0.88 4.40 -3.24
N THR A 166 2.20 4.42 -3.38
CA THR A 166 2.91 4.29 -4.66
C THR A 166 2.84 2.89 -5.28
N ALA A 167 2.31 1.90 -4.56
CA ALA A 167 2.09 0.52 -4.96
C ALA A 167 3.34 -0.24 -5.44
N LEU A 168 4.53 0.05 -4.91
CA LEU A 168 5.78 -0.57 -5.37
C LEU A 168 5.76 -2.11 -5.32
N PRO A 169 5.25 -2.79 -4.26
CA PRO A 169 5.13 -4.25 -4.24
C PRO A 169 4.22 -4.78 -5.35
N SER A 170 3.05 -4.16 -5.53
CA SER A 170 2.11 -4.53 -6.60
C SER A 170 2.64 -4.17 -7.98
N GLU A 171 3.35 -3.05 -8.14
CA GLU A 171 4.02 -2.66 -9.39
C GLU A 171 5.06 -3.70 -9.81
N PHE A 172 5.88 -4.19 -8.87
CA PHE A 172 6.85 -5.24 -9.12
C PHE A 172 6.18 -6.54 -9.60
N LEU A 173 5.07 -6.93 -8.97
CA LEU A 173 4.26 -8.08 -9.39
C LEU A 173 3.57 -7.82 -10.74
N PHE A 174 3.08 -6.60 -10.98
CA PHE A 174 2.46 -6.20 -12.23
C PHE A 174 3.45 -6.28 -13.40
N LYS A 175 4.68 -5.80 -13.21
CA LYS A 175 5.76 -5.97 -14.20
C LYS A 175 5.97 -7.44 -14.56
N SER A 176 6.00 -8.30 -13.55
CA SER A 176 6.14 -9.76 -13.76
C SER A 176 4.94 -10.35 -14.47
N ALA A 177 3.73 -9.85 -14.16
CA ALA A 177 2.49 -10.26 -14.85
C ALA A 177 2.46 -9.85 -16.32
N LEU A 178 3.01 -8.69 -16.68
CA LEU A 178 3.15 -8.25 -18.06
C LEU A 178 4.09 -9.15 -18.89
N LEU A 179 5.04 -9.80 -18.24
CA LEU A 179 6.03 -10.67 -18.88
C LEU A 179 5.62 -12.16 -18.87
N ARG A 180 4.42 -12.51 -18.36
CA ARG A 180 3.95 -13.90 -18.38
C ARG A 180 3.73 -14.41 -19.79
N ASP A 181 4.15 -15.64 -20.06
CA ASP A 181 3.85 -16.34 -21.32
C ASP A 181 2.40 -16.84 -21.35
N ASP A 182 1.88 -17.30 -20.19
CA ASP A 182 0.51 -17.79 -20.04
C ASP A 182 -0.41 -16.70 -19.49
N THR A 183 -1.31 -16.23 -20.34
CA THR A 183 -2.35 -15.25 -20.02
C THR A 183 -3.75 -15.87 -19.98
N SER A 184 -3.87 -17.19 -19.91
CA SER A 184 -5.16 -17.90 -19.90
C SER A 184 -5.99 -17.59 -18.65
N ASN A 185 -5.33 -17.37 -17.51
CA ASN A 185 -5.97 -17.07 -16.25
C ASN A 185 -6.00 -15.56 -15.98
N ASN A 186 -7.16 -15.07 -15.53
CA ASN A 186 -7.28 -13.69 -15.09
C ASN A 186 -6.48 -13.47 -13.80
N LEU A 187 -5.67 -12.41 -13.77
CA LEU A 187 -4.97 -11.96 -12.58
C LEU A 187 -5.49 -10.60 -12.16
N LYS A 188 -6.05 -10.53 -10.96
CA LYS A 188 -6.59 -9.28 -10.42
C LYS A 188 -5.53 -8.55 -9.57
N PHE A 189 -5.39 -7.24 -9.79
CA PHE A 189 -4.68 -6.31 -8.91
C PHE A 189 -5.70 -5.43 -8.22
N ILE A 190 -5.90 -5.63 -6.93
CA ILE A 190 -6.83 -4.88 -6.08
C ILE A 190 -5.99 -3.95 -5.22
N LEU A 191 -5.99 -2.67 -5.55
CA LEU A 191 -5.15 -1.65 -4.94
C LEU A 191 -6.01 -0.70 -4.14
N SER A 192 -5.75 -0.59 -2.86
CA SER A 192 -6.56 0.22 -1.95
C SER A 192 -5.73 1.26 -1.22
N ASP A 193 -6.22 2.49 -1.19
CA ASP A 193 -5.68 3.57 -0.38
C ASP A 193 -6.82 4.40 0.24
N TYR A 194 -6.53 5.09 1.34
CA TYR A 194 -7.52 5.98 1.97
C TYR A 194 -7.92 7.12 1.03
N ASN A 195 -6.94 7.70 0.34
CA ASN A 195 -7.11 8.85 -0.52
C ASN A 195 -7.27 8.43 -2.00
N ALA A 196 -8.40 8.79 -2.62
CA ALA A 196 -8.60 8.58 -4.06
C ALA A 196 -7.58 9.35 -4.91
N SER A 197 -7.09 10.50 -4.43
CA SER A 197 -6.04 11.29 -5.06
C SER A 197 -4.71 10.51 -5.15
N VAL A 198 -4.37 9.71 -4.14
CA VAL A 198 -3.19 8.83 -4.16
C VAL A 198 -3.30 7.82 -5.29
N LEU A 199 -4.45 7.15 -5.42
CA LEU A 199 -4.69 6.20 -6.52
C LEU A 199 -4.52 6.86 -7.89
N ARG A 200 -5.03 8.09 -8.05
CA ARG A 200 -4.94 8.85 -9.30
C ARG A 200 -3.53 9.39 -9.57
N LEU A 201 -2.89 9.96 -8.56
CA LEU A 201 -1.66 10.74 -8.76
C LEU A 201 -0.38 9.89 -8.77
N VAL A 202 -0.35 8.75 -8.10
CA VAL A 202 0.85 7.92 -8.03
C VAL A 202 0.59 6.45 -8.34
N THR A 203 -0.45 5.81 -7.82
CA THR A 203 -0.70 4.38 -8.01
C THR A 203 -0.87 4.04 -9.49
N ILE A 204 -1.85 4.66 -10.16
CA ILE A 204 -2.10 4.43 -11.59
C ILE A 204 -0.93 4.91 -12.47
N PRO A 205 -0.38 6.12 -12.29
CA PRO A 205 0.80 6.56 -13.04
C PRO A 205 1.97 5.57 -12.97
N ASN A 206 2.28 5.02 -11.80
CA ASN A 206 3.35 4.02 -11.65
C ASN A 206 3.08 2.76 -12.47
N LEU A 207 1.84 2.25 -12.47
CA LEU A 207 1.47 1.11 -13.30
C LEU A 207 1.58 1.43 -14.81
N ILE A 208 1.18 2.64 -15.24
CA ILE A 208 1.28 3.05 -16.64
C ILE A 208 2.76 3.18 -17.07
N ILE A 209 3.60 3.83 -16.25
CA ILE A 209 5.03 3.96 -16.53
C ILE A 209 5.69 2.58 -16.61
N THR A 210 5.38 1.70 -15.65
CA THR A 210 5.91 0.32 -15.62
C THR A 210 5.47 -0.47 -16.84
N TRP A 211 4.20 -0.37 -17.26
CA TRP A 211 3.72 -0.98 -18.47
C TRP A 211 4.46 -0.43 -19.70
N ALA A 212 4.52 0.88 -19.85
CA ALA A 212 5.15 1.51 -21.00
C ALA A 212 6.64 1.14 -21.13
N LYS A 213 7.38 1.13 -20.02
CA LYS A 213 8.80 0.72 -19.99
C LYS A 213 9.03 -0.78 -20.19
N THR A 214 8.02 -1.61 -19.91
CA THR A 214 8.15 -3.08 -20.02
C THR A 214 7.70 -3.61 -21.37
N VAL A 215 6.68 -2.98 -21.97
CA VAL A 215 5.96 -3.54 -23.12
C VAL A 215 6.28 -2.79 -24.40
N LEU A 216 6.40 -1.45 -24.36
CA LEU A 216 6.54 -0.66 -25.58
C LEU A 216 7.94 -0.73 -26.18
N THR A 217 8.01 -0.86 -27.50
CA THR A 217 9.23 -0.58 -28.27
C THR A 217 9.52 0.92 -28.29
N ASN A 218 10.73 1.32 -28.68
CA ASN A 218 11.09 2.75 -28.81
C ASN A 218 10.21 3.48 -29.84
N GLU A 219 9.80 2.79 -30.89
CA GLU A 219 8.90 3.31 -31.92
C GLU A 219 7.50 3.55 -31.36
N GLU A 220 6.94 2.57 -30.62
CA GLU A 220 5.64 2.67 -29.96
C GLU A 220 5.65 3.72 -28.86
N TRP A 221 6.72 3.77 -28.05
CA TRP A 221 6.94 4.83 -27.05
C TRP A 221 6.80 6.22 -27.66
N SER A 222 7.46 6.43 -28.80
CA SER A 222 7.42 7.72 -29.49
C SER A 222 6.07 7.97 -30.19
N ALA A 223 5.48 6.94 -30.81
CA ALA A 223 4.24 7.08 -31.57
C ALA A 223 3.02 7.34 -30.66
N LEU A 224 2.90 6.61 -29.55
CA LEU A 224 1.76 6.72 -28.64
C LEU A 224 1.72 8.05 -27.86
N GLN A 225 2.87 8.69 -27.65
CA GLN A 225 2.94 9.99 -27.00
C GLN A 225 2.65 11.18 -27.92
N LYS A 226 2.74 10.98 -29.25
CA LYS A 226 2.38 12.01 -30.21
C LYS A 226 0.86 12.20 -30.18
N GLY A 227 0.43 13.37 -29.71
CA GLY A 227 -0.96 13.81 -29.79
C GLY A 227 -1.29 14.30 -31.22
N GLU A 228 -2.35 15.10 -31.34
CA GLU A 228 -2.72 15.74 -32.62
C GLU A 228 -1.70 16.78 -33.10
N SER A 229 -0.78 17.22 -32.23
CA SER A 229 0.31 18.15 -32.59
C SER A 229 1.64 17.38 -32.74
N GLU A 230 2.20 17.41 -33.97
CA GLU A 230 3.45 16.72 -34.30
C GLU A 230 4.71 17.29 -33.61
N ASP A 231 4.61 18.45 -32.95
CA ASP A 231 5.75 19.24 -32.47
C ASP A 231 6.14 18.99 -31.00
N ILE A 232 5.50 18.01 -30.33
CA ILE A 232 5.84 17.73 -28.92
C ILE A 232 7.08 16.85 -28.85
N PRO A 233 8.19 17.34 -28.25
CA PRO A 233 9.40 16.54 -28.10
C PRO A 233 9.11 15.36 -27.15
N VAL A 234 9.50 14.15 -27.56
CA VAL A 234 9.39 12.91 -26.78
C VAL A 234 10.74 12.65 -26.13
N SER A 235 10.76 12.55 -24.80
CA SER A 235 11.93 12.20 -23.99
C SER A 235 11.83 10.74 -23.52
N SER A 236 12.95 10.10 -23.23
CA SER A 236 13.00 8.79 -22.58
C SER A 236 12.77 8.85 -21.07
N GLU A 237 12.84 10.05 -20.49
CA GLU A 237 12.73 10.31 -19.04
C GLU A 237 11.36 10.89 -18.65
N GLU A 238 10.51 11.14 -19.65
CA GLU A 238 9.17 11.68 -19.46
C GLU A 238 8.15 10.84 -20.23
N LEU A 239 6.92 10.78 -19.75
CA LEU A 239 5.81 10.07 -20.38
C LEU A 239 4.60 11.00 -20.49
N LEU A 240 4.22 11.37 -21.72
CA LEU A 240 2.98 12.10 -21.97
C LEU A 240 1.81 11.11 -22.02
N LEU A 241 0.84 11.27 -21.13
CA LEU A 241 -0.38 10.46 -21.05
C LEU A 241 -1.40 10.91 -22.12
N SER A 242 -1.04 10.74 -23.40
CA SER A 242 -1.94 11.01 -24.51
C SER A 242 -3.17 10.08 -24.47
N SER A 243 -4.26 10.44 -25.11
CA SER A 243 -5.42 9.54 -25.28
C SER A 243 -5.04 8.20 -25.89
N ASN A 244 -4.13 8.20 -26.89
CA ASN A 244 -3.69 6.98 -27.56
C ASN A 244 -2.90 6.06 -26.61
N LEU A 245 -2.02 6.63 -25.79
CA LEU A 245 -1.22 5.87 -24.81
C LEU A 245 -2.14 5.26 -23.71
N LEU A 246 -3.07 6.05 -23.19
CA LEU A 246 -4.01 5.58 -22.17
C LEU A 246 -4.94 4.46 -22.70
N THR A 247 -5.39 4.58 -23.95
CA THR A 247 -6.18 3.53 -24.61
C THR A 247 -5.35 2.28 -24.81
N ALA A 248 -4.11 2.43 -25.32
CA ALA A 248 -3.20 1.30 -25.52
C ALA A 248 -2.87 0.56 -24.23
N PHE A 249 -2.66 1.29 -23.13
CA PHE A 249 -2.49 0.71 -21.78
C PHE A 249 -3.72 -0.11 -21.38
N TYR A 250 -4.90 0.49 -21.44
CA TYR A 250 -6.14 -0.17 -21.04
C TYR A 250 -6.40 -1.44 -21.85
N ASP A 251 -6.29 -1.35 -23.18
CA ASP A 251 -6.53 -2.49 -24.09
C ASP A 251 -5.50 -3.61 -23.90
N ASP A 252 -4.22 -3.28 -23.69
CA ASP A 252 -3.17 -4.28 -23.51
C ASP A 252 -3.32 -5.02 -22.17
N VAL A 253 -3.66 -4.31 -21.10
CA VAL A 253 -3.94 -4.90 -19.77
C VAL A 253 -5.12 -5.89 -19.88
N GLN A 254 -6.21 -5.49 -20.54
CA GLN A 254 -7.36 -6.37 -20.78
C GLN A 254 -6.98 -7.61 -21.62
N ARG A 255 -6.24 -7.41 -22.71
CA ARG A 255 -5.78 -8.49 -23.60
C ARG A 255 -4.91 -9.52 -22.87
N ARG A 256 -4.16 -9.09 -21.84
CA ARG A 256 -3.33 -9.97 -21.00
C ARG A 256 -4.10 -10.63 -19.87
N ASN A 257 -5.43 -10.51 -19.84
CA ASN A 257 -6.26 -10.97 -18.72
C ASN A 257 -5.76 -10.44 -17.36
N ILE A 258 -5.41 -9.17 -17.30
CA ILE A 258 -5.09 -8.46 -16.06
C ILE A 258 -6.26 -7.53 -15.74
N THR A 259 -6.81 -7.64 -14.53
CA THR A 259 -7.88 -6.75 -14.05
C THR A 259 -7.32 -5.84 -12.95
N ILE A 260 -7.47 -4.52 -13.09
CA ILE A 260 -7.09 -3.55 -12.07
C ILE A 260 -8.36 -3.04 -11.38
N VAL A 261 -8.45 -3.24 -10.08
CA VAL A 261 -9.54 -2.75 -9.22
C VAL A 261 -8.95 -1.78 -8.21
N LEU A 262 -9.53 -0.61 -8.11
CA LEU A 262 -9.07 0.46 -7.23
C LEU A 262 -10.14 0.75 -6.19
N ILE A 263 -9.76 0.80 -4.92
CA ILE A 263 -10.68 1.04 -3.82
C ILE A 263 -10.14 2.18 -2.96
N SER A 264 -10.88 3.28 -2.88
CA SER A 264 -10.57 4.39 -1.99
C SER A 264 -11.42 4.37 -0.73
N GLY A 265 -10.95 5.03 0.34
CA GLY A 265 -11.70 5.25 1.58
C GLY A 265 -11.24 4.40 2.76
N SER A 266 -11.97 4.54 3.86
CA SER A 266 -11.62 3.95 5.15
C SER A 266 -11.80 2.42 5.18
N TRP A 267 -10.92 1.76 5.92
CA TRP A 267 -11.02 0.32 6.16
C TRP A 267 -12.01 0.03 7.30
N GLY A 268 -12.81 -1.01 7.11
CA GLY A 268 -13.85 -1.44 8.05
C GLY A 268 -14.78 -2.44 7.38
N ARG A 269 -15.92 -2.74 8.00
CA ARG A 269 -16.87 -3.74 7.50
C ARG A 269 -17.30 -3.52 6.04
N LYS A 270 -17.60 -2.26 5.67
CA LYS A 270 -17.98 -1.93 4.30
C LYS A 270 -16.85 -2.19 3.30
N PHE A 271 -15.61 -1.87 3.67
CA PHE A 271 -14.43 -2.18 2.87
C PHE A 271 -14.27 -3.69 2.67
N ASN A 272 -14.37 -4.48 3.75
CA ASN A 272 -14.27 -5.92 3.66
C ASN A 272 -15.36 -6.52 2.76
N ASN A 273 -16.59 -6.00 2.82
CA ASN A 273 -17.66 -6.44 1.92
C ASN A 273 -17.30 -6.22 0.45
N LEU A 274 -16.73 -5.05 0.11
CA LEU A 274 -16.25 -4.79 -1.26
C LEU A 274 -15.11 -5.74 -1.65
N ILE A 275 -14.17 -6.01 -0.74
CA ILE A 275 -13.09 -6.97 -1.00
C ILE A 275 -13.65 -8.36 -1.26
N HIS A 276 -14.60 -8.85 -0.45
CA HIS A 276 -15.22 -10.16 -0.66
C HIS A 276 -15.96 -10.25 -2.00
N GLU A 277 -16.66 -9.18 -2.41
CA GLU A 277 -17.32 -9.12 -3.72
C GLU A 277 -16.30 -9.21 -4.87
N VAL A 278 -15.19 -8.49 -4.78
CA VAL A 278 -14.14 -8.49 -5.81
C VAL A 278 -13.39 -9.83 -5.87
N LEU A 279 -13.25 -10.50 -4.72
CA LEU A 279 -12.53 -11.78 -4.60
C LEU A 279 -13.37 -13.02 -4.87
N LEU A 280 -14.67 -12.89 -5.17
CA LEU A 280 -15.60 -14.04 -5.30
C LEU A 280 -15.05 -15.18 -6.19
N ASP A 281 -14.37 -14.87 -7.29
CA ASP A 281 -13.82 -15.83 -8.24
C ASP A 281 -12.35 -16.17 -7.98
N SER A 282 -11.73 -15.61 -6.93
CA SER A 282 -10.32 -15.79 -6.65
C SER A 282 -10.11 -16.87 -5.61
N LYS A 283 -9.32 -17.89 -5.94
CA LYS A 283 -9.01 -19.02 -5.07
C LYS A 283 -7.72 -18.83 -4.30
N LYS A 284 -6.76 -18.12 -4.89
CA LYS A 284 -5.44 -17.86 -4.30
C LYS A 284 -5.13 -16.38 -4.33
N VAL A 285 -5.01 -15.80 -3.15
CA VAL A 285 -4.82 -14.36 -2.95
C VAL A 285 -3.51 -14.09 -2.23
N LEU A 286 -2.70 -13.20 -2.79
CA LEU A 286 -1.57 -12.59 -2.12
C LEU A 286 -2.02 -11.24 -1.56
N LEU A 287 -2.10 -11.12 -0.23
CA LEU A 287 -2.41 -9.88 0.46
C LEU A 287 -1.13 -9.19 0.93
N LEU A 288 -0.96 -7.95 0.56
CA LEU A 288 0.18 -7.12 0.91
C LEU A 288 -0.28 -5.88 1.68
N THR A 289 0.50 -5.48 2.66
CA THR A 289 0.33 -4.18 3.32
C THR A 289 1.64 -3.73 3.94
N SER A 290 2.00 -2.46 3.73
CA SER A 290 3.21 -1.87 4.28
C SER A 290 2.93 -0.52 4.92
N GLU A 291 3.53 -0.27 6.10
CA GLU A 291 3.45 1.00 6.83
C GLU A 291 2.01 1.44 7.19
N THR A 292 1.05 0.49 7.35
CA THR A 292 -0.37 0.78 7.63
C THR A 292 -0.74 0.66 9.11
N ILE A 293 0.13 0.04 9.92
CA ILE A 293 -0.12 -0.19 11.36
C ILE A 293 0.61 0.83 12.25
N TYR A 294 0.92 2.02 11.70
CA TYR A 294 1.64 3.07 12.41
C TYR A 294 0.80 3.75 13.52
N GLN A 295 -0.53 3.75 13.40
CA GLN A 295 -1.43 4.29 14.41
C GLN A 295 -2.06 3.17 15.25
N PRO A 296 -2.09 3.30 16.59
CA PRO A 296 -2.71 2.29 17.47
C PRO A 296 -4.18 2.01 17.15
N ASP A 297 -4.93 3.02 16.70
CA ASP A 297 -6.35 2.90 16.36
C ASP A 297 -6.59 2.09 15.07
N ASN A 298 -5.67 2.17 14.10
CA ASN A 298 -5.78 1.47 12.81
C ASN A 298 -5.29 0.01 12.91
N LEU A 299 -4.37 -0.27 13.81
CA LEU A 299 -3.78 -1.59 13.98
C LEU A 299 -4.82 -2.71 14.17
N PRO A 300 -5.82 -2.57 15.07
CA PRO A 300 -6.87 -3.59 15.22
C PRO A 300 -7.74 -3.74 13.97
N VAL A 301 -7.99 -2.65 13.25
CA VAL A 301 -8.80 -2.67 12.01
C VAL A 301 -8.09 -3.48 10.91
N ILE A 302 -6.79 -3.25 10.71
CA ILE A 302 -5.99 -4.01 9.74
C ILE A 302 -5.93 -5.48 10.14
N ALA A 303 -5.70 -5.79 11.42
CA ALA A 303 -5.65 -7.18 11.89
C ALA A 303 -6.99 -7.90 11.64
N GLU A 304 -8.12 -7.29 12.01
CA GLU A 304 -9.44 -7.88 11.79
C GLU A 304 -9.79 -7.96 10.29
N THR A 305 -9.35 -7.00 9.46
CA THR A 305 -9.49 -7.07 7.99
C THR A 305 -8.78 -8.31 7.44
N ILE A 306 -7.53 -8.52 7.83
CA ILE A 306 -6.74 -9.69 7.41
C ILE A 306 -7.42 -10.98 7.87
N LEU A 307 -7.81 -11.07 9.15
CA LEU A 307 -8.48 -12.26 9.70
C LEU A 307 -9.81 -12.57 9.00
N ASP A 308 -10.60 -11.54 8.69
CA ASP A 308 -11.87 -11.67 7.98
C ASP A 308 -11.66 -12.23 6.55
N ILE A 309 -10.65 -11.75 5.83
CA ILE A 309 -10.30 -12.24 4.49
C ILE A 309 -9.79 -13.68 4.56
N HIS A 310 -8.93 -14.02 5.53
CA HIS A 310 -8.46 -15.39 5.76
C HIS A 310 -9.57 -16.36 6.21
N SER A 311 -10.69 -15.85 6.69
CA SER A 311 -11.83 -16.68 7.10
C SER A 311 -12.69 -17.16 5.93
N SER A 312 -12.41 -16.72 4.70
CA SER A 312 -13.10 -17.19 3.49
C SER A 312 -12.78 -18.67 3.24
N PRO A 313 -13.78 -19.58 3.25
CA PRO A 313 -13.52 -21.01 3.15
C PRO A 313 -13.08 -21.48 1.75
N GLN A 314 -13.24 -20.63 0.74
CA GLN A 314 -12.96 -20.95 -0.66
C GLN A 314 -11.68 -20.30 -1.19
N THR A 315 -11.02 -19.48 -0.37
CA THR A 315 -9.88 -18.67 -0.77
C THR A 315 -8.67 -19.01 0.09
N GLU A 316 -7.60 -19.44 -0.53
CA GLU A 316 -6.28 -19.56 0.09
C GLU A 316 -5.63 -18.18 0.10
N VAL A 317 -5.30 -17.68 1.28
CA VAL A 317 -4.71 -16.35 1.43
C VAL A 317 -3.32 -16.46 2.03
N GLN A 318 -2.35 -15.82 1.40
CA GLN A 318 -1.04 -15.56 1.96
C GLN A 318 -0.90 -14.05 2.16
N THR A 319 -0.55 -13.63 3.36
CA THR A 319 -0.42 -12.20 3.70
C THR A 319 0.99 -11.86 4.14
N TYR A 320 1.49 -10.71 3.68
CA TYR A 320 2.71 -10.09 4.18
C TYR A 320 2.39 -8.69 4.73
N VAL A 321 2.68 -8.50 6.02
CA VAL A 321 2.57 -7.20 6.72
C VAL A 321 3.96 -6.69 7.02
N ALA A 322 4.39 -5.63 6.37
CA ALA A 322 5.69 -5.01 6.59
C ALA A 322 5.55 -3.70 7.38
N ALA A 323 6.30 -3.56 8.47
CA ALA A 323 6.22 -2.39 9.32
C ALA A 323 7.51 -2.15 10.11
N LYS A 324 7.66 -0.93 10.62
CA LYS A 324 8.69 -0.58 11.59
C LYS A 324 8.43 -1.31 12.91
N ASP A 325 9.51 -1.73 13.57
CA ASP A 325 9.38 -2.36 14.89
C ASP A 325 8.71 -1.41 15.88
N ILE A 326 8.98 -0.09 15.76
CA ILE A 326 8.38 0.98 16.55
C ILE A 326 8.21 2.22 15.66
N TYR A 327 7.03 2.83 15.71
CA TYR A 327 6.75 4.13 15.10
C TYR A 327 6.88 5.23 16.15
N PHE A 328 8.05 5.84 16.24
CA PHE A 328 8.35 6.89 17.23
C PHE A 328 7.43 8.10 17.01
N GLY A 329 6.82 8.58 18.12
CA GLY A 329 5.94 9.74 18.11
C GLY A 329 4.49 9.46 17.66
N VAL A 330 4.21 8.30 17.06
CA VAL A 330 2.86 7.94 16.58
C VAL A 330 2.24 6.82 17.42
N GLY A 331 3.04 5.84 17.84
CA GLY A 331 2.68 4.85 18.87
C GLY A 331 2.34 3.45 18.37
N GLY A 332 2.22 3.20 17.06
CA GLY A 332 2.02 1.84 16.53
C GLY A 332 3.31 1.03 16.52
N SER A 333 3.21 -0.29 16.51
CA SER A 333 4.34 -1.19 16.39
C SER A 333 3.96 -2.54 15.81
N ILE A 334 4.92 -3.19 15.13
CA ILE A 334 4.70 -4.54 14.63
C ILE A 334 4.53 -5.57 15.76
N VAL A 335 5.13 -5.31 16.92
CA VAL A 335 5.00 -6.18 18.09
C VAL A 335 3.58 -6.14 18.65
N GLU A 336 2.98 -4.96 18.75
CA GLU A 336 1.59 -4.82 19.19
C GLU A 336 0.63 -5.47 18.20
N PHE A 337 0.88 -5.31 16.89
CA PHE A 337 0.11 -5.97 15.86
C PHE A 337 0.19 -7.50 15.98
N GLU A 338 1.39 -8.07 16.11
CA GLU A 338 1.61 -9.50 16.28
C GLU A 338 0.91 -10.05 17.53
N ASN A 339 0.99 -9.32 18.64
CA ASN A 339 0.33 -9.69 19.89
C ASN A 339 -1.20 -9.69 19.73
N TYR A 340 -1.76 -8.67 19.08
CA TYR A 340 -3.20 -8.59 18.81
C TYR A 340 -3.64 -9.75 17.92
N LEU A 341 -2.94 -9.98 16.80
CA LEU A 341 -3.22 -11.04 15.85
C LEU A 341 -3.20 -12.42 16.53
N ASN A 342 -2.12 -12.74 17.26
CA ASN A 342 -1.95 -14.02 17.93
C ASN A 342 -3.01 -14.26 19.02
N LYS A 343 -3.42 -13.21 19.75
CA LYS A 343 -4.52 -13.29 20.71
C LYS A 343 -5.83 -13.68 20.02
N LYS A 344 -6.13 -13.07 18.85
CA LYS A 344 -7.35 -13.36 18.08
C LYS A 344 -7.33 -14.76 17.48
N ILE A 345 -6.21 -15.16 16.86
CA ILE A 345 -6.02 -16.50 16.32
C ILE A 345 -6.26 -17.55 17.42
N SER A 346 -5.62 -17.39 18.58
CA SER A 346 -5.71 -18.34 19.68
C SER A 346 -7.11 -18.39 20.32
N SER A 347 -7.74 -17.24 20.55
CA SER A 347 -9.08 -17.17 21.15
C SER A 347 -10.18 -17.66 20.21
N GLY A 348 -10.03 -17.45 18.89
CA GLY A 348 -10.95 -17.90 17.86
C GLY A 348 -10.68 -19.32 17.35
N ASN A 349 -9.59 -19.97 17.81
CA ASN A 349 -9.11 -21.25 17.29
C ASN A 349 -9.07 -21.28 15.75
N LEU A 350 -8.55 -20.17 15.17
CA LEU A 350 -8.50 -20.00 13.72
C LEU A 350 -7.39 -20.87 13.12
N PRO A 351 -7.60 -21.49 11.96
CA PRO A 351 -6.60 -22.28 11.26
C PRO A 351 -5.57 -21.39 10.55
N ILE A 352 -4.96 -20.46 11.29
CA ILE A 352 -4.04 -19.44 10.77
C ILE A 352 -2.73 -19.53 11.56
N ARG A 353 -1.60 -19.45 10.87
CA ARG A 353 -0.29 -19.28 11.48
C ARG A 353 0.32 -17.94 11.09
N SER A 354 1.12 -17.39 11.97
CA SER A 354 1.93 -16.20 11.69
C SER A 354 3.39 -16.45 12.03
N GLU A 355 4.28 -15.88 11.23
CA GLU A 355 5.72 -15.93 11.43
C GLU A 355 6.32 -14.56 11.13
N ARG A 356 7.23 -14.09 11.99
CA ARG A 356 7.87 -12.79 11.83
C ARG A 356 9.32 -12.92 11.38
N PHE A 357 9.68 -12.18 10.33
CA PHE A 357 11.03 -12.07 9.78
C PHE A 357 11.57 -10.67 10.04
N LYS A 358 12.80 -10.56 10.57
CA LYS A 358 13.48 -9.28 10.74
C LYS A 358 14.16 -8.85 9.45
N VAL A 359 14.01 -7.58 9.11
CA VAL A 359 14.75 -6.96 8.02
C VAL A 359 16.09 -6.45 8.55
N ASN A 360 17.19 -6.91 7.96
CA ASN A 360 18.55 -6.61 8.42
C ASN A 360 19.16 -5.38 7.72
N SER A 361 18.38 -4.32 7.51
CA SER A 361 18.81 -3.12 6.78
C SER A 361 18.27 -1.84 7.43
N GLY A 362 19.16 -0.97 7.90
CA GLY A 362 18.80 0.36 8.42
C GLY A 362 17.97 0.33 9.71
N LEU A 363 16.88 1.11 9.75
CA LEU A 363 15.94 1.13 10.88
C LEU A 363 15.35 -0.27 11.10
N LYS A 364 15.10 -0.63 12.36
CA LYS A 364 14.50 -1.93 12.71
C LYS A 364 13.10 -2.06 12.11
N ARG A 365 12.97 -2.97 11.18
CA ARG A 365 11.73 -3.33 10.48
C ARG A 365 11.56 -4.83 10.50
N SER A 366 10.33 -5.27 10.38
CA SER A 366 10.00 -6.69 10.31
C SER A 366 8.86 -6.92 9.32
N ILE A 367 8.77 -8.14 8.82
CA ILE A 367 7.66 -8.61 7.99
C ILE A 367 7.00 -9.77 8.72
N ILE A 368 5.68 -9.73 8.87
CA ILE A 368 4.88 -10.85 9.36
C ILE A 368 4.26 -11.54 8.15
N CYS A 369 4.55 -12.83 7.99
CA CYS A 369 3.86 -13.73 7.07
C CYS A 369 2.69 -14.38 7.81
N ILE A 370 1.51 -14.34 7.20
CA ILE A 370 0.28 -14.94 7.75
C ILE A 370 -0.27 -15.89 6.68
N GLU A 371 -0.51 -17.12 7.06
CA GLU A 371 -1.00 -18.16 6.15
C GLU A 371 -2.13 -18.97 6.80
N THR A 372 -3.09 -19.38 6.00
CA THR A 372 -4.12 -20.32 6.43
C THR A 372 -3.48 -21.70 6.54
N ASN A 373 -3.59 -22.35 7.71
CA ASN A 373 -3.19 -23.74 7.85
C ASN A 373 -4.15 -24.59 7.01
N GLN A 374 -3.64 -25.16 5.92
CA GLN A 374 -4.38 -26.19 5.22
C GLN A 374 -4.53 -27.36 6.20
N ALA A 375 -5.74 -27.55 6.75
CA ALA A 375 -6.07 -28.79 7.41
C ALA A 375 -5.88 -29.89 6.36
N MET A 376 -5.01 -30.87 6.65
CA MET A 376 -4.97 -32.11 5.87
C MET A 376 -6.36 -32.74 6.01
N TYR A 377 -7.19 -32.57 5.00
CA TYR A 377 -8.40 -33.35 4.82
C TYR A 377 -8.07 -34.66 4.12
#